data_2effcf9c77b390fbb47db7d8bdd6aa77
#
_entry.id   2effcf9c77b390fbb47db7d8bdd6aa77
#
_cell.length_a   1.000
_cell.length_b   1.000
_cell.length_c   1.000
_cell.angle_alpha   90.00
_cell.angle_beta   90.00
_cell.angle_gamma   90.00
#
_symmetry.space_group_name_H-M   'P 1'
#
loop_
_entity.id
_entity.type
_entity.pdbx_description
1 polymer ?
#
loop_
_entity_poly.entity_id
_entity_poly.type
_entity_poly.pdbx_seq_one_letter_code
_entity_poly.pdbx_strand_id
1 'polypeptide(L)'
;MIYMPHWPKPLGRRPKDFSLERMKSFLSKLGNPEKKMPPAIHIAGTNGKGSTLSFMRYIMQSAGYKVHAYTSPHLVNFNERIVVAGSHVDDNELYSLLEECRSAIADQPITLFEAATIAAFLVFSRHEADVTLIEVGMGGRLDATNVIDNPILTIITSIALDHMEYLGPTVETIAGEKAGIMKHNVPCVIASQEKSIMNTLEQYAVNKKSPLYRGGFEWNCSKQLSVIQVANTGIQQKNEWIPASCAGARMIFQSAIQSIEFPLPSLKGDHQIINAGNAIAACSILSGKYGFDIGEEDITSGLQHTYWPARLELIKEGNLISLLPKDWQLFLDGAHNNDGARVLADWVKDNFAEGIYMIFGVTRNRNVEEFLEHFKPYIKLLCAVCVKSEPKATDTGLIREGANNIGINAIECESIGDAILNHILKAPIQNVKTILICGSLFLARDFAMENN
;
A
#
# COMPACT_ATOMS: atom_id res chain seq x y z
N MET A 1 18.60 -12.42 7.13
CA MET A 1 17.41 -12.38 8.02
C MET A 1 17.84 -11.68 9.30
N ILE A 2 17.38 -10.44 9.50
CA ILE A 2 17.72 -9.71 10.73
C ILE A 2 17.05 -10.43 11.88
N TYR A 3 17.86 -10.92 12.79
CA TYR A 3 17.37 -11.48 14.05
C TYR A 3 16.83 -10.32 14.89
N MET A 4 15.49 -10.19 14.98
CA MET A 4 14.89 -9.22 15.89
C MET A 4 15.45 -9.42 17.29
N PRO A 5 15.97 -8.38 17.98
CA PRO A 5 16.46 -8.51 19.33
C PRO A 5 15.41 -9.18 20.21
N HIS A 6 15.83 -10.08 21.08
CA HIS A 6 14.93 -10.70 22.06
C HIS A 6 14.54 -9.65 23.09
N TRP A 7 13.38 -9.05 22.90
CA TRP A 7 12.79 -8.20 23.93
C TRP A 7 12.51 -9.04 25.17
N PRO A 8 12.62 -8.48 26.37
CA PRO A 8 12.46 -9.24 27.62
C PRO A 8 11.10 -9.96 27.75
N LYS A 9 10.08 -9.41 27.07
CA LYS A 9 8.76 -10.03 26.88
C LYS A 9 8.47 -10.12 25.40
N PRO A 10 7.78 -11.20 24.93
CA PRO A 10 7.38 -11.30 23.54
C PRO A 10 6.65 -10.03 23.11
N LEU A 11 7.09 -9.44 22.01
CA LEU A 11 6.41 -8.32 21.39
C LEU A 11 5.00 -8.74 21.00
N GLY A 12 3.98 -8.24 21.69
CA GLY A 12 2.59 -8.48 21.32
C GLY A 12 2.33 -7.89 19.95
N ARG A 13 1.54 -8.58 19.14
CA ARG A 13 1.13 -8.05 17.82
C ARG A 13 0.14 -6.90 17.95
N ARG A 14 -0.64 -6.84 19.05
CA ARG A 14 -1.71 -5.88 19.30
C ARG A 14 -1.74 -5.47 20.77
N PRO A 15 -1.86 -4.18 21.09
CA PRO A 15 -2.06 -3.74 22.46
C PRO A 15 -3.45 -4.19 22.94
N LYS A 16 -3.57 -4.52 24.22
CA LYS A 16 -4.88 -4.67 24.86
C LYS A 16 -5.58 -3.31 25.00
N ASP A 17 -4.78 -2.26 25.17
CA ASP A 17 -5.25 -0.87 25.28
C ASP A 17 -4.55 -0.02 24.21
N PHE A 18 -5.34 0.63 23.37
CA PHE A 18 -4.85 1.63 22.43
C PHE A 18 -4.68 2.96 23.18
N SER A 19 -3.44 3.30 23.53
CA SER A 19 -3.12 4.57 24.21
C SER A 19 -1.81 5.14 23.68
N LEU A 20 -1.82 6.43 23.36
CA LEU A 20 -0.61 7.16 22.96
C LEU A 20 0.29 7.48 24.16
N GLU A 21 -0.21 7.42 25.39
CA GLU A 21 0.57 7.75 26.59
C GLU A 21 1.77 6.84 26.76
N ARG A 22 1.62 5.53 26.46
CA ARG A 22 2.73 4.59 26.47
C ARG A 22 3.81 4.97 25.45
N MET A 23 3.40 5.29 24.21
CA MET A 23 4.32 5.75 23.17
C MET A 23 5.06 7.03 23.59
N LYS A 24 4.35 8.04 24.11
CA LYS A 24 4.96 9.28 24.61
C LYS A 24 5.94 9.01 25.74
N SER A 25 5.60 8.11 26.66
CA SER A 25 6.50 7.69 27.75
C SER A 25 7.79 7.06 27.22
N PHE A 26 7.71 6.19 26.21
CA PHE A 26 8.89 5.57 25.60
C PHE A 26 9.75 6.58 24.85
N LEU A 27 9.13 7.43 24.04
CA LEU A 27 9.83 8.47 23.30
C LEU A 27 10.52 9.47 24.22
N SER A 28 9.91 9.81 25.37
CA SER A 28 10.54 10.71 26.35
C SER A 28 11.83 10.17 26.94
N LYS A 29 11.93 8.84 27.14
CA LYS A 29 13.15 8.18 27.60
C LYS A 29 14.28 8.22 26.58
N LEU A 30 13.94 8.36 25.29
CA LEU A 30 14.87 8.48 24.17
C LEU A 30 15.11 9.95 23.77
N GLY A 31 14.64 10.90 24.57
CA GLY A 31 14.83 12.34 24.35
C GLY A 31 13.92 12.96 23.31
N ASN A 32 12.70 12.38 23.12
CA ASN A 32 11.64 12.82 22.22
C ASN A 32 12.11 12.94 20.75
N PRO A 33 12.58 11.86 20.12
CA PRO A 33 13.09 11.87 18.75
C PRO A 33 12.04 12.35 17.75
N GLU A 34 10.74 12.11 18.01
CA GLU A 34 9.62 12.56 17.17
C GLU A 34 9.55 14.09 16.99
N LYS A 35 10.16 14.86 17.91
CA LYS A 35 10.22 16.33 17.85
C LYS A 35 11.46 16.86 17.13
N LYS A 36 12.40 15.96 16.80
CA LYS A 36 13.70 16.30 16.19
C LYS A 36 13.83 15.83 14.75
N MET A 37 12.82 15.10 14.26
CA MET A 37 12.75 14.66 12.87
C MET A 37 12.57 15.85 11.91
N PRO A 38 12.96 15.71 10.65
CA PRO A 38 12.55 16.63 9.58
C PRO A 38 11.03 16.78 9.51
N PRO A 39 10.51 17.84 8.88
CA PRO A 39 9.08 18.09 8.74
C PRO A 39 8.32 16.84 8.29
N ALA A 40 7.26 16.47 9.00
CA ALA A 40 6.56 15.21 8.77
C ALA A 40 5.28 15.40 7.95
N ILE A 41 5.01 14.44 7.05
CA ILE A 41 3.74 14.26 6.34
C ILE A 41 3.14 12.94 6.80
N HIS A 42 1.91 12.98 7.33
CA HIS A 42 1.28 11.84 7.97
C HIS A 42 0.13 11.30 7.12
N ILE A 43 0.17 10.00 6.80
CA ILE A 43 -0.69 9.39 5.78
C ILE A 43 -1.53 8.27 6.39
N ALA A 44 -2.86 8.45 6.41
CA ALA A 44 -3.84 7.44 6.82
C ALA A 44 -4.73 7.01 5.64
N GLY A 45 -5.48 5.94 5.82
CA GLY A 45 -6.43 5.40 4.83
C GLY A 45 -6.63 3.90 5.03
N THR A 46 -7.57 3.31 4.32
CA THR A 46 -7.70 1.85 4.27
C THR A 46 -6.77 1.31 3.19
N ASN A 47 -6.99 1.70 1.96
CA ASN A 47 -6.20 1.29 0.79
C ASN A 47 -5.43 2.49 0.22
N GLY A 48 -4.30 2.25 -0.45
CA GLY A 48 -3.54 3.27 -1.16
C GLY A 48 -2.50 4.06 -0.35
N LYS A 49 -2.38 3.87 0.98
CA LYS A 49 -1.39 4.58 1.83
C LYS A 49 0.04 4.45 1.30
N GLY A 50 0.53 3.20 1.23
CA GLY A 50 1.89 2.91 0.77
C GLY A 50 2.14 3.35 -0.67
N SER A 51 1.15 3.19 -1.58
CA SER A 51 1.28 3.67 -2.97
C SER A 51 1.39 5.19 -3.03
N THR A 52 0.51 5.93 -2.31
CA THR A 52 0.56 7.40 -2.25
C THR A 52 1.89 7.87 -1.64
N LEU A 53 2.34 7.24 -0.56
CA LEU A 53 3.63 7.52 0.06
C LEU A 53 4.78 7.27 -0.92
N SER A 54 4.75 6.15 -1.64
CA SER A 54 5.78 5.82 -2.62
C SER A 54 5.82 6.83 -3.76
N PHE A 55 4.67 7.20 -4.35
CA PHE A 55 4.62 8.27 -5.36
C PHE A 55 5.23 9.56 -4.83
N MET A 56 4.85 10.01 -3.64
CA MET A 56 5.44 11.22 -3.04
C MET A 56 6.94 11.10 -2.88
N ARG A 57 7.42 9.97 -2.35
CA ARG A 57 8.85 9.73 -2.17
C ARG A 57 9.62 9.88 -3.48
N TYR A 58 9.17 9.20 -4.54
CA TYR A 58 9.84 9.24 -5.84
C TYR A 58 9.76 10.62 -6.50
N ILE A 59 8.63 11.32 -6.40
CA ILE A 59 8.49 12.70 -6.90
C ILE A 59 9.48 13.62 -6.18
N MET A 60 9.50 13.61 -4.85
CA MET A 60 10.40 14.47 -4.08
C MET A 60 11.88 14.13 -4.30
N GLN A 61 12.21 12.84 -4.43
CA GLN A 61 13.57 12.42 -4.78
C GLN A 61 13.97 12.87 -6.20
N SER A 62 13.05 12.85 -7.16
CA SER A 62 13.30 13.39 -8.52
C SER A 62 13.59 14.88 -8.49
N ALA A 63 12.94 15.62 -7.58
CA ALA A 63 13.21 17.04 -7.33
C ALA A 63 14.49 17.29 -6.49
N GLY A 64 15.26 16.25 -6.17
CA GLY A 64 16.53 16.35 -5.47
C GLY A 64 16.44 16.35 -3.95
N TYR A 65 15.27 16.17 -3.36
CA TYR A 65 15.09 16.14 -1.89
C TYR A 65 15.49 14.80 -1.27
N LYS A 66 16.10 14.86 -0.09
CA LYS A 66 16.34 13.71 0.79
C LYS A 66 15.06 13.38 1.55
N VAL A 67 14.57 12.16 1.41
CA VAL A 67 13.28 11.76 1.98
C VAL A 67 13.46 10.61 2.96
N HIS A 68 12.99 10.81 4.19
CA HIS A 68 12.73 9.70 5.10
C HIS A 68 11.35 9.11 4.83
N ALA A 69 11.20 7.79 5.00
CA ALA A 69 9.89 7.16 4.91
C ALA A 69 9.74 6.01 5.92
N TYR A 70 8.58 5.96 6.58
CA TYR A 70 8.16 4.87 7.43
C TYR A 70 6.90 4.24 6.88
N THR A 71 6.95 2.93 6.61
CA THR A 71 5.87 2.17 5.98
C THR A 71 5.57 0.86 6.71
N SER A 72 4.37 0.30 6.52
CA SER A 72 4.00 -0.99 7.11
C SER A 72 2.86 -1.69 6.37
N PRO A 73 2.85 -3.05 6.41
CA PRO A 73 3.93 -3.93 6.84
C PRO A 73 5.08 -4.00 5.84
N HIS A 74 6.20 -4.65 6.19
CA HIS A 74 7.23 -5.06 5.21
C HIS A 74 6.76 -6.29 4.43
N LEU A 75 7.32 -6.49 3.25
CA LEU A 75 7.05 -7.69 2.46
C LEU A 75 7.96 -8.85 2.90
N VAL A 76 9.26 -8.70 2.81
CA VAL A 76 10.25 -9.74 3.14
C VAL A 76 11.10 -9.35 4.33
N ASN A 77 11.80 -8.21 4.26
CA ASN A 77 12.77 -7.77 5.24
C ASN A 77 12.25 -6.63 6.11
N PHE A 78 12.57 -6.69 7.40
CA PHE A 78 12.08 -5.68 8.35
C PHE A 78 12.54 -4.26 8.03
N ASN A 79 13.75 -4.09 7.48
CA ASN A 79 14.33 -2.80 7.11
C ASN A 79 13.57 -2.08 5.98
N GLU A 80 12.75 -2.80 5.18
CA GLU A 80 11.86 -2.18 4.18
C GLU A 80 10.92 -1.13 4.79
N ARG A 81 10.64 -1.24 6.11
CA ARG A 81 9.78 -0.28 6.82
C ARG A 81 10.41 1.09 6.98
N ILE A 82 11.73 1.20 6.91
CA ILE A 82 12.46 2.42 7.29
C ILE A 82 13.42 2.81 6.17
N VAL A 83 13.07 3.89 5.48
CA VAL A 83 13.92 4.52 4.46
C VAL A 83 14.55 5.77 5.07
N VAL A 84 15.88 5.82 5.09
CA VAL A 84 16.68 6.94 5.62
C VAL A 84 17.30 7.69 4.45
N ALA A 85 16.93 8.95 4.25
CA ALA A 85 17.45 9.81 3.18
C ALA A 85 17.43 9.15 1.77
N GLY A 86 16.38 8.36 1.50
CA GLY A 86 16.19 7.71 0.20
C GLY A 86 16.60 6.25 0.11
N SER A 87 17.32 5.70 1.09
CA SER A 87 17.78 4.30 1.11
C SER A 87 17.24 3.53 2.31
N HIS A 88 17.04 2.21 2.19
CA HIS A 88 16.68 1.41 3.35
C HIS A 88 17.74 1.51 4.44
N VAL A 89 17.30 1.55 5.70
CA VAL A 89 18.21 1.54 6.85
C VAL A 89 19.11 0.30 6.79
N ASP A 90 20.39 0.49 7.11
CA ASP A 90 21.36 -0.62 7.19
C ASP A 90 20.98 -1.58 8.33
N ASP A 91 21.23 -2.88 8.11
CA ASP A 91 20.85 -3.93 9.06
C ASP A 91 21.57 -3.78 10.42
N ASN A 92 22.83 -3.39 10.44
CA ASN A 92 23.60 -3.21 11.68
C ASN A 92 23.11 -1.96 12.44
N GLU A 93 22.82 -0.88 11.71
CA GLU A 93 22.25 0.32 12.29
C GLU A 93 20.87 0.01 12.89
N LEU A 94 20.00 -0.66 12.13
CA LEU A 94 18.67 -1.07 12.61
C LEU A 94 18.76 -1.93 13.87
N TYR A 95 19.68 -2.90 13.88
CA TYR A 95 19.92 -3.73 15.07
C TYR A 95 20.33 -2.87 16.27
N SER A 96 21.28 -1.96 16.10
CA SER A 96 21.77 -1.07 17.15
C SER A 96 20.67 -0.16 17.69
N LEU A 97 19.82 0.37 16.81
CA LEU A 97 18.66 1.20 17.20
C LEU A 97 17.62 0.40 18.01
N LEU A 98 17.32 -0.83 17.58
CA LEU A 98 16.39 -1.71 18.31
C LEU A 98 16.93 -2.09 19.69
N GLU A 99 18.23 -2.34 19.84
CA GLU A 99 18.86 -2.62 21.15
C GLU A 99 18.86 -1.37 22.06
N GLU A 100 19.09 -0.18 21.50
CA GLU A 100 18.96 1.07 22.25
C GLU A 100 17.53 1.28 22.74
N CYS A 101 16.55 1.11 21.86
CA CYS A 101 15.12 1.18 22.21
C CYS A 101 14.78 0.16 23.32
N ARG A 102 15.22 -1.08 23.16
CA ARG A 102 15.02 -2.14 24.15
C ARG A 102 15.57 -1.75 25.52
N SER A 103 16.79 -1.24 25.55
CA SER A 103 17.46 -0.83 26.77
C SER A 103 16.74 0.34 27.47
N ALA A 104 16.26 1.33 26.71
CA ALA A 104 15.54 2.48 27.25
C ALA A 104 14.12 2.12 27.78
N ILE A 105 13.45 1.16 27.12
CA ILE A 105 12.09 0.73 27.48
C ILE A 105 12.13 -0.29 28.63
N ALA A 106 13.22 -1.03 28.75
CA ALA A 106 13.41 -2.10 29.73
C ALA A 106 12.30 -3.17 29.60
N ASP A 107 11.78 -3.67 30.73
CA ASP A 107 10.79 -4.76 30.75
C ASP A 107 9.33 -4.33 30.51
N GLN A 108 9.11 -3.10 30.06
CA GLN A 108 7.74 -2.63 29.81
C GLN A 108 7.13 -3.32 28.56
N PRO A 109 5.84 -3.69 28.60
CA PRO A 109 5.19 -4.33 27.47
C PRO A 109 5.07 -3.35 26.29
N ILE A 110 5.47 -3.81 25.11
CA ILE A 110 5.44 -3.05 23.86
C ILE A 110 4.97 -3.95 22.71
N THR A 111 4.33 -3.38 21.72
CA THR A 111 4.00 -4.11 20.49
C THR A 111 5.12 -4.00 19.45
N LEU A 112 5.13 -4.93 18.50
CA LEU A 112 6.08 -4.89 17.38
C LEU A 112 5.99 -3.57 16.60
N PHE A 113 4.77 -3.07 16.39
CA PHE A 113 4.55 -1.82 15.65
C PHE A 113 5.07 -0.60 16.42
N GLU A 114 4.81 -0.52 17.72
CA GLU A 114 5.35 0.54 18.57
C GLU A 114 6.88 0.54 18.59
N ALA A 115 7.50 -0.64 18.74
CA ALA A 115 8.96 -0.76 18.71
C ALA A 115 9.56 -0.31 17.36
N ALA A 116 8.94 -0.72 16.25
CA ALA A 116 9.35 -0.29 14.92
C ALA A 116 9.20 1.22 14.72
N THR A 117 8.10 1.80 15.21
CA THR A 117 7.82 3.25 15.12
C THR A 117 8.86 4.06 15.91
N ILE A 118 9.19 3.62 17.14
CA ILE A 118 10.20 4.28 17.97
C ILE A 118 11.57 4.23 17.29
N ALA A 119 11.97 3.07 16.77
CA ALA A 119 13.24 2.91 16.06
C ALA A 119 13.30 3.81 14.80
N ALA A 120 12.19 3.90 14.05
CA ALA A 120 12.10 4.79 12.90
C ALA A 120 12.27 6.26 13.29
N PHE A 121 11.56 6.72 14.33
CA PHE A 121 11.69 8.10 14.79
C PHE A 121 13.10 8.41 15.32
N LEU A 122 13.72 7.44 15.98
CA LEU A 122 15.07 7.59 16.50
C LEU A 122 16.09 7.77 15.37
N VAL A 123 16.06 6.92 14.33
CA VAL A 123 16.96 7.06 13.19
C VAL A 123 16.71 8.34 12.40
N PHE A 124 15.43 8.71 12.17
CA PHE A 124 15.09 9.94 11.46
C PHE A 124 15.52 11.22 12.19
N SER A 125 15.59 11.18 13.53
CA SER A 125 16.09 12.30 14.32
C SER A 125 17.62 12.46 14.28
N ARG A 126 18.34 11.48 13.74
CA ARG A 126 19.82 11.42 13.69
C ARG A 126 20.39 11.65 12.31
N HIS A 127 19.57 11.47 11.27
CA HIS A 127 19.97 11.65 9.89
C HIS A 127 19.29 12.87 9.29
N GLU A 128 20.03 13.63 8.50
CA GLU A 128 19.50 14.80 7.79
C GLU A 128 18.64 14.37 6.60
N ALA A 129 17.46 14.98 6.49
CA ALA A 129 16.60 14.93 5.33
C ALA A 129 15.74 16.19 5.25
N ASP A 130 15.07 16.38 4.11
CA ASP A 130 14.23 17.55 3.87
C ASP A 130 12.79 17.32 4.37
N VAL A 131 12.35 16.05 4.36
CA VAL A 131 10.99 15.65 4.74
C VAL A 131 10.94 14.21 5.23
N THR A 132 9.95 13.93 6.08
CA THR A 132 9.65 12.60 6.60
C THR A 132 8.23 12.19 6.22
N LEU A 133 8.06 11.10 5.47
CA LEU A 133 6.77 10.51 5.10
C LEU A 133 6.43 9.39 6.09
N ILE A 134 5.28 9.47 6.76
CA ILE A 134 4.89 8.51 7.80
C ILE A 134 3.56 7.86 7.45
N GLU A 135 3.57 6.55 7.25
CA GLU A 135 2.36 5.74 7.07
C GLU A 135 1.79 5.31 8.42
N VAL A 136 0.49 5.53 8.62
CA VAL A 136 -0.29 5.01 9.75
C VAL A 136 -0.40 3.49 9.64
N GLY A 137 -0.12 2.78 10.73
CA GLY A 137 -0.26 1.33 10.75
C GLY A 137 -1.72 0.87 10.71
N MET A 138 -2.56 1.42 11.60
CA MET A 138 -3.98 1.07 11.68
C MET A 138 -4.81 2.22 12.28
N GLY A 139 -5.97 2.49 11.67
CA GLY A 139 -6.84 3.59 12.15
C GLY A 139 -6.21 4.94 11.88
N GLY A 140 -5.80 5.62 12.93
CA GLY A 140 -5.14 6.93 12.90
C GLY A 140 -5.11 7.60 14.27
N ARG A 141 -6.28 7.84 14.88
CA ARG A 141 -6.42 8.59 16.14
C ARG A 141 -5.53 8.07 17.27
N LEU A 142 -5.46 6.76 17.45
CA LEU A 142 -4.67 6.09 18.48
C LEU A 142 -3.52 5.24 17.91
N ASP A 143 -3.16 5.47 16.64
CA ASP A 143 -2.00 4.81 16.04
C ASP A 143 -0.70 5.32 16.68
N ALA A 144 0.28 4.42 16.86
CA ALA A 144 1.55 4.77 17.47
C ALA A 144 2.28 5.94 16.77
N THR A 145 2.04 6.12 15.46
CA THR A 145 2.62 7.24 14.70
C THR A 145 1.95 8.59 15.02
N ASN A 146 0.75 8.59 15.62
CA ASN A 146 -0.01 9.82 15.85
C ASN A 146 0.48 10.66 17.05
N VAL A 147 1.63 10.33 17.60
CA VAL A 147 2.39 11.18 18.56
C VAL A 147 3.06 12.38 17.90
N ILE A 148 3.02 12.45 16.57
CA ILE A 148 3.47 13.62 15.80
C ILE A 148 2.45 14.74 16.00
N ASP A 149 2.83 15.78 16.75
CA ASP A 149 1.91 16.87 17.10
C ASP A 149 1.72 17.87 15.95
N ASN A 150 2.77 18.15 15.17
CA ASN A 150 2.81 19.21 14.16
C ASN A 150 3.34 18.70 12.81
N PRO A 151 2.62 17.79 12.11
CA PRO A 151 2.96 17.49 10.73
C PRO A 151 2.71 18.73 9.86
N ILE A 152 3.47 18.90 8.78
CA ILE A 152 3.23 19.99 7.82
C ILE A 152 2.04 19.72 6.91
N LEU A 153 1.69 18.44 6.72
CA LEU A 153 0.58 17.99 5.89
C LEU A 153 0.05 16.65 6.41
N THR A 154 -1.25 16.43 6.29
CA THR A 154 -1.87 15.12 6.49
C THR A 154 -2.53 14.64 5.19
N ILE A 155 -2.59 13.32 4.98
CA ILE A 155 -3.23 12.74 3.79
C ILE A 155 -4.15 11.61 4.25
N ILE A 156 -5.37 11.59 3.72
CA ILE A 156 -6.32 10.50 3.91
C ILE A 156 -6.63 9.89 2.54
N THR A 157 -6.12 8.68 2.32
CA THR A 157 -6.37 7.91 1.10
C THR A 157 -7.74 7.24 1.15
N SER A 158 -8.07 6.35 0.21
CA SER A 158 -9.36 5.65 0.16
C SER A 158 -9.70 4.97 1.49
N ILE A 159 -10.97 5.11 1.92
CA ILE A 159 -11.54 4.51 3.12
C ILE A 159 -12.57 3.46 2.71
N ALA A 160 -12.45 2.27 3.30
CA ALA A 160 -13.37 1.15 3.14
C ALA A 160 -13.47 0.36 4.46
N LEU A 161 -14.37 -0.62 4.52
CA LEU A 161 -14.48 -1.53 5.66
C LEU A 161 -13.22 -2.38 5.77
N ASP A 162 -12.51 -2.25 6.86
CA ASP A 162 -11.38 -3.09 7.25
C ASP A 162 -11.12 -2.97 8.76
N HIS A 163 -10.56 -3.99 9.37
CA HIS A 163 -10.24 -4.01 10.81
C HIS A 163 -11.43 -3.62 11.71
N MET A 164 -12.64 -4.05 11.33
CA MET A 164 -13.89 -3.65 12.01
C MET A 164 -13.91 -4.00 13.50
N GLU A 165 -13.20 -5.06 13.88
CA GLU A 165 -13.05 -5.47 15.29
C GLU A 165 -12.30 -4.44 16.16
N TYR A 166 -11.57 -3.47 15.54
CA TYR A 166 -10.82 -2.42 16.24
C TYR A 166 -11.31 -1.02 15.95
N LEU A 167 -11.74 -0.76 14.71
CA LEU A 167 -12.04 0.58 14.23
C LEU A 167 -13.54 0.91 14.22
N GLY A 168 -14.36 -0.12 14.49
CA GLY A 168 -15.81 0.00 14.50
C GLY A 168 -16.49 -0.60 13.27
N PRO A 169 -17.82 -0.81 13.34
CA PRO A 169 -18.56 -1.61 12.37
C PRO A 169 -18.96 -0.86 11.09
N THR A 170 -18.79 0.45 11.03
CA THR A 170 -19.25 1.26 9.88
C THR A 170 -18.09 2.05 9.26
N VAL A 171 -18.24 2.42 7.99
CA VAL A 171 -17.23 3.24 7.28
C VAL A 171 -17.06 4.62 7.93
N GLU A 172 -18.12 5.18 8.52
CA GLU A 172 -18.08 6.47 9.23
C GLU A 172 -17.24 6.38 10.51
N THR A 173 -17.35 5.29 11.27
CA THR A 173 -16.52 5.07 12.47
C THR A 173 -15.05 4.91 12.08
N ILE A 174 -14.77 4.16 11.01
CA ILE A 174 -13.43 3.99 10.46
C ILE A 174 -12.88 5.33 9.94
N ALA A 175 -13.72 6.13 9.27
CA ALA A 175 -13.36 7.47 8.82
C ALA A 175 -12.98 8.40 9.99
N GLY A 176 -13.74 8.35 11.09
CA GLY A 176 -13.46 9.10 12.32
C GLY A 176 -12.11 8.72 12.94
N GLU A 177 -11.77 7.43 12.99
CA GLU A 177 -10.46 6.97 13.47
C GLU A 177 -9.32 7.51 12.58
N LYS A 178 -9.50 7.48 11.24
CA LYS A 178 -8.49 8.00 10.30
C LYS A 178 -8.38 9.53 10.34
N ALA A 179 -9.50 10.24 10.46
CA ALA A 179 -9.53 11.69 10.63
C ALA A 179 -8.77 12.15 11.89
N GLY A 180 -8.56 11.26 12.86
CA GLY A 180 -7.78 11.53 14.06
C GLY A 180 -6.33 11.96 13.83
N ILE A 181 -5.79 11.80 12.61
CA ILE A 181 -4.47 12.35 12.24
C ILE A 181 -4.50 13.84 11.87
N MET A 182 -5.68 14.41 11.58
CA MET A 182 -5.81 15.84 11.31
C MET A 182 -5.40 16.67 12.51
N LYS A 183 -4.60 17.71 12.29
CA LYS A 183 -4.10 18.60 13.33
C LYS A 183 -4.59 20.02 13.12
N HIS A 184 -4.53 20.82 14.18
CA HIS A 184 -5.03 22.18 14.16
C HIS A 184 -4.28 23.05 13.14
N ASN A 185 -5.02 23.65 12.20
CA ASN A 185 -4.51 24.49 11.11
C ASN A 185 -3.56 23.77 10.12
N VAL A 186 -3.41 22.45 10.20
CA VAL A 186 -2.60 21.68 9.25
C VAL A 186 -3.46 21.29 8.05
N PRO A 187 -3.01 21.51 6.79
CA PRO A 187 -3.77 21.12 5.62
C PRO A 187 -3.91 19.58 5.53
N CYS A 188 -5.03 19.13 4.96
CA CYS A 188 -5.31 17.72 4.74
C CYS A 188 -5.72 17.47 3.29
N VAL A 189 -4.96 16.62 2.59
CA VAL A 189 -5.37 16.07 1.29
C VAL A 189 -6.24 14.86 1.54
N ILE A 190 -7.37 14.77 0.85
CA ILE A 190 -8.32 13.67 0.97
C ILE A 190 -8.58 13.10 -0.43
N ALA A 191 -8.42 11.79 -0.61
CA ALA A 191 -8.82 11.10 -1.82
C ALA A 191 -10.33 11.26 -2.06
N SER A 192 -10.80 11.05 -3.28
CA SER A 192 -12.24 10.94 -3.56
C SER A 192 -12.86 9.86 -2.66
N GLN A 193 -13.98 10.19 -2.02
CA GLN A 193 -14.69 9.33 -1.04
C GLN A 193 -16.17 9.29 -1.34
N GLU A 194 -16.85 8.28 -0.84
CA GLU A 194 -18.30 8.30 -0.74
C GLU A 194 -18.79 9.45 0.13
N LYS A 195 -20.01 9.95 -0.16
CA LYS A 195 -20.57 11.14 0.50
C LYS A 195 -20.63 11.04 2.02
N SER A 196 -20.99 9.87 2.57
CA SER A 196 -21.08 9.66 4.02
C SER A 196 -19.72 9.77 4.70
N ILE A 197 -18.68 9.19 4.07
CA ILE A 197 -17.29 9.25 4.52
C ILE A 197 -16.79 10.70 4.46
N MET A 198 -16.99 11.38 3.31
CA MET A 198 -16.57 12.76 3.12
C MET A 198 -17.18 13.69 4.16
N ASN A 199 -18.49 13.58 4.43
CA ASN A 199 -19.15 14.38 5.46
C ASN A 199 -18.52 14.18 6.85
N THR A 200 -18.15 12.95 7.20
CA THR A 200 -17.47 12.65 8.46
C THR A 200 -16.10 13.35 8.52
N LEU A 201 -15.31 13.25 7.46
CA LEU A 201 -13.99 13.89 7.40
C LEU A 201 -14.07 15.42 7.46
N GLU A 202 -15.07 16.02 6.80
CA GLU A 202 -15.32 17.47 6.83
C GLU A 202 -15.67 17.96 8.24
N GLN A 203 -16.48 17.22 8.99
CA GLN A 203 -16.81 17.56 10.39
C GLN A 203 -15.56 17.57 11.28
N TYR A 204 -14.66 16.57 11.12
CA TYR A 204 -13.39 16.55 11.84
C TYR A 204 -12.49 17.72 11.46
N ALA A 205 -12.42 18.06 10.17
CA ALA A 205 -11.62 19.17 9.68
C ALA A 205 -12.10 20.51 10.22
N VAL A 206 -13.42 20.75 10.29
CA VAL A 206 -13.99 21.96 10.90
C VAL A 206 -13.54 22.09 12.35
N ASN A 207 -13.61 21.02 13.15
CA ASN A 207 -13.20 21.02 14.56
C ASN A 207 -11.68 21.29 14.71
N LYS A 208 -10.88 20.90 13.75
CA LYS A 208 -9.42 21.10 13.71
C LYS A 208 -9.01 22.38 12.97
N LYS A 209 -9.96 23.10 12.35
CA LYS A 209 -9.68 24.20 11.42
C LYS A 209 -8.66 23.81 10.36
N SER A 210 -8.69 22.54 9.93
CA SER A 210 -7.79 21.97 8.94
C SER A 210 -8.26 22.36 7.54
N PRO A 211 -7.47 23.07 6.73
CA PRO A 211 -7.81 23.31 5.34
C PRO A 211 -7.88 21.99 4.56
N LEU A 212 -8.97 21.77 3.82
CA LEU A 212 -9.16 20.54 3.05
C LEU A 212 -8.82 20.73 1.57
N TYR A 213 -8.22 19.69 0.99
CA TYR A 213 -7.96 19.53 -0.44
C TYR A 213 -8.51 18.17 -0.87
N ARG A 214 -9.78 18.16 -1.32
CA ARG A 214 -10.58 16.95 -1.54
C ARG A 214 -10.56 16.53 -3.00
N GLY A 215 -10.34 15.27 -3.25
CA GLY A 215 -10.53 14.67 -4.57
C GLY A 215 -12.00 14.73 -5.00
N GLY A 216 -12.24 15.15 -6.23
CA GLY A 216 -13.58 15.42 -6.78
C GLY A 216 -14.13 16.81 -6.44
N PHE A 217 -13.38 17.67 -5.70
CA PHE A 217 -13.77 19.04 -5.33
C PHE A 217 -12.65 20.02 -5.64
N GLU A 218 -11.62 20.13 -4.78
CA GLU A 218 -10.49 21.03 -4.98
C GLU A 218 -9.49 20.51 -6.01
N TRP A 219 -9.43 19.20 -6.18
CA TRP A 219 -8.64 18.55 -7.23
C TRP A 219 -9.35 17.33 -7.80
N ASN A 220 -8.98 16.95 -9.02
CA ASN A 220 -9.44 15.73 -9.68
C ASN A 220 -8.29 15.09 -10.45
N CYS A 221 -8.33 13.77 -10.58
CA CYS A 221 -7.39 13.02 -11.39
C CYS A 221 -8.11 11.90 -12.14
N SER A 222 -7.93 11.85 -13.45
CA SER A 222 -8.62 10.89 -14.30
C SER A 222 -7.72 10.39 -15.42
N LYS A 223 -8.03 9.19 -15.92
CA LYS A 223 -7.42 8.61 -17.11
C LYS A 223 -8.11 9.20 -18.35
N GLN A 224 -7.31 9.71 -19.27
CA GLN A 224 -7.78 10.10 -20.59
C GLN A 224 -7.20 9.15 -21.62
N LEU A 225 -8.08 8.56 -22.42
CA LEU A 225 -7.67 7.82 -23.60
C LEU A 225 -7.38 8.84 -24.70
N SER A 226 -6.15 8.87 -25.23
CA SER A 226 -5.88 9.64 -26.44
C SER A 226 -6.69 9.04 -27.58
N VAL A 227 -7.49 9.86 -28.26
CA VAL A 227 -8.19 9.48 -29.50
C VAL A 227 -7.16 9.44 -30.63
N ILE A 228 -6.18 8.57 -30.54
CA ILE A 228 -5.41 8.16 -31.70
C ILE A 228 -6.16 6.94 -32.23
N GLN A 229 -6.82 7.11 -33.39
CA GLN A 229 -7.24 5.95 -34.19
C GLN A 229 -5.97 5.18 -34.58
N VAL A 230 -5.53 4.29 -33.71
CA VAL A 230 -4.52 3.28 -34.07
C VAL A 230 -5.29 2.15 -34.75
N ALA A 231 -5.15 2.10 -36.05
CA ALA A 231 -5.48 0.89 -36.78
C ALA A 231 -4.84 -0.31 -36.07
N ASN A 232 -5.60 -1.38 -35.91
CA ASN A 232 -5.36 -2.65 -35.21
C ASN A 232 -3.94 -3.28 -35.33
N THR A 233 -2.88 -2.57 -35.03
CA THR A 233 -1.52 -3.09 -34.98
C THR A 233 -0.89 -2.70 -33.66
N GLY A 234 -0.71 -3.68 -32.78
CA GLY A 234 0.02 -3.49 -31.53
C GLY A 234 1.43 -2.95 -31.81
N ILE A 235 1.77 -1.83 -31.20
CA ILE A 235 3.12 -1.25 -31.26
C ILE A 235 3.93 -1.94 -30.17
N GLN A 236 4.88 -2.80 -30.57
CA GLN A 236 5.98 -3.26 -29.69
C GLN A 236 6.94 -2.09 -29.47
N GLN A 237 6.80 -1.38 -28.36
CA GLN A 237 7.93 -0.66 -27.79
C GLN A 237 8.77 -1.65 -27.00
N LYS A 238 10.12 -1.52 -27.16
CA LYS A 238 11.11 -2.44 -26.59
C LYS A 238 10.80 -2.83 -25.15
N ASN A 239 10.46 -4.12 -24.95
CA ASN A 239 10.38 -4.84 -23.67
C ASN A 239 9.25 -4.52 -22.68
N GLU A 240 8.22 -3.75 -23.02
CA GLU A 240 7.04 -3.59 -22.16
C GLU A 240 5.77 -3.95 -22.92
N TRP A 241 4.98 -4.87 -22.33
CA TRP A 241 3.64 -5.13 -22.81
C TRP A 241 2.73 -4.01 -22.32
N ILE A 242 2.24 -3.18 -23.24
CA ILE A 242 1.20 -2.17 -22.97
C ILE A 242 -0.09 -2.71 -23.61
N PRO A 243 -1.16 -2.92 -22.84
CA PRO A 243 -2.46 -3.26 -23.42
C PRO A 243 -2.83 -2.25 -24.51
N ALA A 244 -3.41 -2.71 -25.61
CA ALA A 244 -3.86 -1.83 -26.70
C ALA A 244 -4.82 -0.72 -26.20
N SER A 245 -5.58 -1.00 -25.13
CA SER A 245 -6.44 -0.04 -24.42
C SER A 245 -5.68 1.07 -23.66
N CYS A 246 -4.37 0.95 -23.48
CA CYS A 246 -3.53 1.92 -22.74
C CYS A 246 -2.48 2.61 -23.63
N ALA A 247 -2.33 2.19 -24.91
CA ALA A 247 -1.39 2.83 -25.83
C ALA A 247 -1.80 4.30 -26.04
N GLY A 248 -0.96 5.23 -25.55
CA GLY A 248 -1.21 6.67 -25.62
C GLY A 248 -2.15 7.23 -24.53
N ALA A 249 -2.61 6.43 -23.59
CA ALA A 249 -3.40 6.94 -22.46
C ALA A 249 -2.53 7.81 -21.55
N ARG A 250 -3.11 8.91 -21.07
CA ARG A 250 -2.48 9.86 -20.14
C ARG A 250 -3.34 10.03 -18.90
N MET A 251 -2.73 10.57 -17.87
CA MET A 251 -3.41 11.00 -16.66
C MET A 251 -3.55 12.51 -16.69
N ILE A 252 -4.75 13.03 -16.38
CA ILE A 252 -4.97 14.46 -16.22
C ILE A 252 -5.18 14.74 -14.74
N PHE A 253 -4.36 15.65 -14.22
CA PHE A 253 -4.56 16.26 -12.91
C PHE A 253 -5.15 17.65 -13.09
N GLN A 254 -6.25 17.93 -12.41
CA GLN A 254 -6.96 19.20 -12.45
C GLN A 254 -7.11 19.78 -11.06
N SER A 255 -6.88 21.07 -10.92
CA SER A 255 -7.19 21.86 -9.74
C SER A 255 -7.85 23.18 -10.17
N ALA A 256 -8.21 24.02 -9.20
CA ALA A 256 -8.80 25.35 -9.50
C ALA A 256 -7.86 26.27 -10.31
N ILE A 257 -6.55 26.03 -10.27
CA ILE A 257 -5.53 26.90 -10.87
C ILE A 257 -4.84 26.30 -12.09
N GLN A 258 -4.92 24.99 -12.30
CA GLN A 258 -4.19 24.30 -13.38
C GLN A 258 -4.86 22.99 -13.82
N SER A 259 -4.60 22.64 -15.07
CA SER A 259 -4.89 21.33 -15.64
C SER A 259 -3.63 20.85 -16.37
N ILE A 260 -3.06 19.74 -15.88
CA ILE A 260 -1.78 19.23 -16.38
C ILE A 260 -1.96 17.77 -16.78
N GLU A 261 -1.35 17.42 -17.91
CA GLU A 261 -1.30 16.04 -18.40
C GLU A 261 0.01 15.38 -18.03
N PHE A 262 -0.08 14.23 -17.39
CA PHE A 262 1.07 13.38 -17.06
C PHE A 262 0.99 12.03 -17.79
N PRO A 263 2.10 11.30 -17.95
CA PRO A 263 2.05 9.90 -18.32
C PRO A 263 1.29 9.09 -17.26
N LEU A 264 0.76 7.93 -17.64
CA LEU A 264 0.21 7.00 -16.63
C LEU A 264 1.30 6.60 -15.62
N PRO A 265 0.93 6.44 -14.35
CA PRO A 265 1.90 6.00 -13.34
C PRO A 265 2.41 4.59 -13.61
N SER A 266 3.62 4.28 -13.14
CA SER A 266 4.24 2.95 -13.27
C SER A 266 3.45 1.84 -12.57
N LEU A 267 2.83 2.16 -11.43
CA LEU A 267 1.94 1.23 -10.72
C LEU A 267 0.65 1.06 -11.49
N LYS A 268 0.23 -0.18 -11.71
CA LYS A 268 -0.91 -0.53 -12.57
C LYS A 268 -2.25 -0.42 -11.84
N GLY A 269 -3.32 -0.23 -12.62
CA GLY A 269 -4.70 -0.13 -12.15
C GLY A 269 -5.19 1.32 -11.97
N ASP A 270 -6.46 1.57 -12.29
CA ASP A 270 -7.03 2.92 -12.29
C ASP A 270 -7.07 3.57 -10.89
N HIS A 271 -7.12 2.74 -9.83
CA HIS A 271 -6.97 3.21 -8.44
C HIS A 271 -5.61 3.87 -8.17
N GLN A 272 -4.56 3.51 -8.92
CA GLN A 272 -3.24 4.13 -8.78
C GLN A 272 -3.21 5.56 -9.35
N ILE A 273 -4.12 5.89 -10.28
CA ILE A 273 -4.31 7.27 -10.77
C ILE A 273 -4.79 8.16 -9.62
N ILE A 274 -5.71 7.66 -8.78
CA ILE A 274 -6.18 8.39 -7.59
C ILE A 274 -5.07 8.51 -6.55
N ASN A 275 -4.28 7.46 -6.32
CA ASN A 275 -3.14 7.50 -5.40
C ASN A 275 -2.06 8.48 -5.88
N ALA A 276 -1.77 8.51 -7.18
CA ALA A 276 -0.90 9.50 -7.81
C ALA A 276 -1.47 10.92 -7.68
N GLY A 277 -2.79 11.09 -7.89
CA GLY A 277 -3.48 12.37 -7.69
C GLY A 277 -3.34 12.91 -6.26
N ASN A 278 -3.46 12.05 -5.23
CA ASN A 278 -3.19 12.42 -3.84
C ASN A 278 -1.74 12.94 -3.66
N ALA A 279 -0.76 12.25 -4.26
CA ALA A 279 0.64 12.64 -4.18
C ALA A 279 0.90 13.98 -4.89
N ILE A 280 0.32 14.19 -6.09
CA ILE A 280 0.44 15.46 -6.84
C ILE A 280 -0.20 16.60 -6.06
N ALA A 281 -1.42 16.42 -5.53
CA ALA A 281 -2.10 17.41 -4.72
C ALA A 281 -1.27 17.78 -3.48
N ALA A 282 -0.67 16.79 -2.81
CA ALA A 282 0.22 17.00 -1.68
C ALA A 282 1.48 17.79 -2.09
N CYS A 283 2.16 17.42 -3.18
CA CYS A 283 3.32 18.12 -3.71
C CYS A 283 2.99 19.58 -4.09
N SER A 284 1.82 19.82 -4.69
CA SER A 284 1.37 21.19 -5.02
C SER A 284 1.21 22.07 -3.78
N ILE A 285 0.73 21.50 -2.65
CA ILE A 285 0.63 22.22 -1.37
C ILE A 285 2.02 22.48 -0.80
N LEU A 286 2.93 21.51 -0.89
CA LEU A 286 4.31 21.68 -0.41
C LEU A 286 5.02 22.77 -1.17
N SER A 287 4.87 22.85 -2.50
CA SER A 287 5.45 23.92 -3.31
C SER A 287 4.82 25.27 -2.99
N GLY A 288 3.49 25.36 -2.94
CA GLY A 288 2.79 26.64 -2.74
C GLY A 288 2.88 27.21 -1.33
N LYS A 289 3.09 26.36 -0.30
CA LYS A 289 3.01 26.81 1.10
C LYS A 289 4.30 26.63 1.90
N TYR A 290 5.13 25.66 1.54
CA TYR A 290 6.30 25.28 2.35
C TYR A 290 7.63 25.47 1.60
N GLY A 291 7.60 26.03 0.39
CA GLY A 291 8.80 26.41 -0.37
C GLY A 291 9.56 25.25 -0.99
N PHE A 292 8.93 24.08 -1.17
CA PHE A 292 9.51 23.00 -1.96
C PHE A 292 9.44 23.37 -3.44
N ASP A 293 10.53 23.20 -4.16
CA ASP A 293 10.58 23.40 -5.63
C ASP A 293 10.39 22.04 -6.29
N ILE A 294 9.15 21.74 -6.70
CA ILE A 294 8.74 20.49 -7.34
C ILE A 294 8.06 20.82 -8.66
N GLY A 295 8.76 20.58 -9.77
CA GLY A 295 8.28 20.87 -11.13
C GLY A 295 7.49 19.71 -11.75
N GLU A 296 6.90 19.98 -12.93
CA GLU A 296 6.18 18.97 -13.71
C GLU A 296 7.09 17.81 -14.16
N GLU A 297 8.36 18.10 -14.44
CA GLU A 297 9.35 17.08 -14.82
C GLU A 297 9.64 16.12 -13.65
N ASP A 298 9.72 16.65 -12.42
CA ASP A 298 9.94 15.85 -11.20
C ASP A 298 8.74 14.95 -10.93
N ILE A 299 7.52 15.51 -11.09
CA ILE A 299 6.28 14.73 -10.95
C ILE A 299 6.25 13.62 -12.01
N THR A 300 6.51 13.95 -13.27
CA THR A 300 6.56 12.98 -14.37
C THR A 300 7.55 11.85 -14.08
N SER A 301 8.78 12.22 -13.74
CA SER A 301 9.84 11.26 -13.39
C SER A 301 9.44 10.38 -12.21
N GLY A 302 8.95 11.00 -11.14
CA GLY A 302 8.51 10.28 -9.94
C GLY A 302 7.39 9.28 -10.23
N LEU A 303 6.38 9.67 -11.01
CA LEU A 303 5.27 8.79 -11.39
C LEU A 303 5.74 7.58 -12.22
N GLN A 304 6.68 7.77 -13.13
CA GLN A 304 7.18 6.71 -14.02
C GLN A 304 8.16 5.76 -13.36
N HIS A 305 8.91 6.20 -12.34
CA HIS A 305 9.92 5.40 -11.65
C HIS A 305 9.46 4.86 -10.30
N THR A 306 8.22 5.19 -9.88
CA THR A 306 7.71 4.66 -8.61
C THR A 306 7.62 3.14 -8.65
N TYR A 307 8.23 2.51 -7.64
CA TYR A 307 8.14 1.08 -7.39
C TYR A 307 7.53 0.83 -6.01
N TRP A 308 6.57 -0.07 -5.96
CA TRP A 308 5.97 -0.54 -4.71
C TRP A 308 5.57 -2.01 -4.88
N PRO A 309 6.21 -2.95 -4.16
CA PRO A 309 6.01 -4.38 -4.39
C PRO A 309 4.57 -4.81 -4.06
N ALA A 310 4.14 -5.88 -4.72
CA ALA A 310 2.82 -6.47 -4.56
C ALA A 310 1.65 -5.47 -4.77
N ARG A 311 1.76 -4.63 -5.81
CA ARG A 311 0.67 -3.76 -6.29
C ARG A 311 0.49 -3.92 -7.80
N LEU A 312 -0.25 -4.96 -8.19
CA LEU A 312 -0.38 -5.40 -9.58
C LEU A 312 0.98 -5.52 -10.27
N GLU A 313 1.94 -6.01 -9.53
CA GLU A 313 3.33 -6.16 -9.96
C GLU A 313 3.45 -7.28 -10.99
N LEU A 314 3.93 -6.95 -12.19
CA LEU A 314 4.29 -7.95 -13.18
C LEU A 314 5.67 -8.54 -12.83
N ILE A 315 5.69 -9.81 -12.48
CA ILE A 315 6.91 -10.52 -12.14
C ILE A 315 7.67 -10.90 -13.40
N LYS A 316 8.92 -10.47 -13.52
CA LYS A 316 9.75 -10.67 -14.72
C LYS A 316 10.89 -11.68 -14.51
N GLU A 317 11.27 -11.94 -13.26
CA GLU A 317 12.44 -12.74 -12.89
C GLU A 317 12.17 -13.62 -11.68
N GLY A 318 12.97 -14.66 -11.50
CA GLY A 318 12.96 -15.54 -10.33
C GLY A 318 12.62 -16.99 -10.67
N ASN A 319 12.71 -17.84 -9.65
CA ASN A 319 12.56 -19.28 -9.80
C ASN A 319 11.16 -19.67 -10.31
N LEU A 320 10.10 -19.08 -9.75
CA LEU A 320 8.72 -19.40 -10.11
C LEU A 320 8.35 -18.92 -11.52
N ILE A 321 8.79 -17.73 -11.93
CA ILE A 321 8.54 -17.25 -13.29
C ILE A 321 9.31 -18.08 -14.34
N SER A 322 10.46 -18.63 -13.99
CA SER A 322 11.24 -19.49 -14.89
C SER A 322 10.54 -20.81 -15.23
N LEU A 323 9.55 -21.23 -14.43
CA LEU A 323 8.71 -22.40 -14.69
C LEU A 323 7.69 -22.17 -15.80
N LEU A 324 7.38 -20.91 -16.10
CA LEU A 324 6.34 -20.55 -17.06
C LEU A 324 6.88 -20.44 -18.48
N PRO A 325 6.09 -20.80 -19.51
CA PRO A 325 6.44 -20.46 -20.88
C PRO A 325 6.59 -18.94 -21.08
N LYS A 326 7.42 -18.52 -22.05
CA LYS A 326 7.80 -17.11 -22.27
C LYS A 326 6.63 -16.15 -22.54
N ASP A 327 5.51 -16.66 -23.01
CA ASP A 327 4.30 -15.87 -23.33
C ASP A 327 3.29 -15.81 -22.19
N TRP A 328 3.65 -16.34 -21.02
CA TRP A 328 2.82 -16.25 -19.82
C TRP A 328 3.15 -15.00 -19.00
N GLN A 329 2.16 -14.55 -18.28
CA GLN A 329 2.27 -13.41 -17.37
C GLN A 329 1.87 -13.81 -15.95
N LEU A 330 2.66 -13.36 -14.97
CA LEU A 330 2.40 -13.58 -13.57
C LEU A 330 2.34 -12.23 -12.87
N PHE A 331 1.18 -11.93 -12.28
CA PHE A 331 0.93 -10.72 -11.50
C PHE A 331 0.82 -11.05 -10.02
N LEU A 332 1.38 -10.16 -9.20
CA LEU A 332 1.35 -10.24 -7.74
C LEU A 332 0.63 -9.03 -7.16
N ASP A 333 -0.37 -9.25 -6.30
CA ASP A 333 -1.09 -8.19 -5.61
C ASP A 333 -1.37 -8.52 -4.15
N GLY A 334 -1.27 -7.54 -3.28
CA GLY A 334 -1.53 -7.67 -1.84
C GLY A 334 -2.96 -7.37 -1.42
N ALA A 335 -3.93 -7.31 -2.34
CA ALA A 335 -5.35 -7.12 -2.01
C ALA A 335 -5.85 -8.19 -1.04
N HIS A 336 -6.55 -7.76 0.03
CA HIS A 336 -6.97 -8.64 1.12
C HIS A 336 -8.29 -8.23 1.78
N ASN A 337 -8.96 -7.21 1.25
CA ASN A 337 -10.29 -6.77 1.67
C ASN A 337 -11.22 -6.62 0.46
N ASN A 338 -12.51 -6.46 0.70
CA ASN A 338 -13.52 -6.46 -0.34
C ASN A 338 -13.34 -5.33 -1.36
N ASP A 339 -12.97 -4.11 -0.91
CA ASP A 339 -12.72 -2.98 -1.82
C ASP A 339 -11.49 -3.23 -2.70
N GLY A 340 -10.39 -3.78 -2.12
CA GLY A 340 -9.22 -4.20 -2.89
C GLY A 340 -9.55 -5.29 -3.93
N ALA A 341 -10.40 -6.26 -3.55
CA ALA A 341 -10.87 -7.30 -4.45
C ALA A 341 -11.65 -6.73 -5.65
N ARG A 342 -12.60 -5.83 -5.38
CA ARG A 342 -13.40 -5.15 -6.42
C ARG A 342 -12.50 -4.42 -7.42
N VAL A 343 -11.60 -3.59 -6.93
CA VAL A 343 -10.69 -2.81 -7.79
C VAL A 343 -9.78 -3.70 -8.62
N LEU A 344 -9.28 -4.80 -8.03
CA LEU A 344 -8.43 -5.76 -8.73
C LEU A 344 -9.22 -6.55 -9.78
N ALA A 345 -10.47 -6.91 -9.49
CA ALA A 345 -11.36 -7.58 -10.45
C ALA A 345 -11.75 -6.67 -11.63
N ASP A 346 -12.00 -5.37 -11.37
CA ASP A 346 -12.22 -4.37 -12.43
C ASP A 346 -11.00 -4.33 -13.39
N TRP A 347 -9.79 -4.32 -12.83
CA TRP A 347 -8.58 -4.36 -13.65
C TRP A 347 -8.45 -5.67 -14.45
N VAL A 348 -8.77 -6.84 -13.87
CA VAL A 348 -8.79 -8.11 -14.58
C VAL A 348 -9.79 -8.07 -15.74
N LYS A 349 -11.00 -7.56 -15.52
CA LYS A 349 -12.04 -7.38 -16.53
C LYS A 349 -11.54 -6.58 -17.73
N ASP A 350 -10.85 -5.49 -17.48
CA ASP A 350 -10.41 -4.56 -18.52
C ASP A 350 -9.20 -5.06 -19.32
N ASN A 351 -8.43 -6.00 -18.77
CA ASN A 351 -7.16 -6.43 -19.36
C ASN A 351 -7.15 -7.89 -19.84
N PHE A 352 -8.02 -8.76 -19.32
CA PHE A 352 -7.99 -10.21 -19.58
C PHE A 352 -9.38 -10.78 -19.91
N ALA A 353 -9.87 -10.50 -21.12
CA ALA A 353 -11.16 -11.01 -21.59
C ALA A 353 -11.24 -12.55 -21.58
N GLU A 354 -10.12 -13.23 -21.80
CA GLU A 354 -10.00 -14.70 -21.77
C GLU A 354 -10.13 -15.27 -20.34
N GLY A 355 -9.97 -14.42 -19.34
CA GLY A 355 -9.90 -14.78 -17.93
C GLY A 355 -8.49 -15.04 -17.42
N ILE A 356 -8.40 -15.50 -16.18
CA ILE A 356 -7.14 -15.71 -15.46
C ILE A 356 -7.14 -17.06 -14.73
N TYR A 357 -5.96 -17.55 -14.41
CA TYR A 357 -5.73 -18.47 -13.32
C TYR A 357 -5.43 -17.68 -12.04
N MET A 358 -6.00 -18.09 -10.92
CA MET A 358 -5.78 -17.42 -9.65
C MET A 358 -5.10 -18.36 -8.65
N ILE A 359 -4.00 -17.89 -8.04
CA ILE A 359 -3.41 -18.51 -6.85
C ILE A 359 -3.82 -17.65 -5.66
N PHE A 360 -4.56 -18.23 -4.73
CA PHE A 360 -5.23 -17.49 -3.66
C PHE A 360 -4.93 -18.06 -2.29
N GLY A 361 -4.56 -17.19 -1.37
CA GLY A 361 -4.34 -17.52 0.03
C GLY A 361 -4.65 -16.33 0.92
N VAL A 362 -5.39 -16.56 2.01
CA VAL A 362 -5.96 -15.52 2.85
C VAL A 362 -5.83 -15.85 4.33
N THR A 363 -5.89 -14.83 5.19
CA THR A 363 -5.87 -15.00 6.65
C THR A 363 -7.28 -15.25 7.18
N ARG A 364 -7.43 -15.93 8.36
CA ARG A 364 -8.71 -16.43 8.90
C ARG A 364 -9.69 -15.31 9.02
N ASN A 365 -9.76 -14.28 9.34
CA ASN A 365 -10.84 -13.30 9.56
C ASN A 365 -11.32 -12.62 8.26
N ARG A 366 -11.13 -13.27 7.11
CA ARG A 366 -11.56 -12.74 5.82
C ARG A 366 -12.66 -13.61 5.22
N ASN A 367 -13.67 -12.98 4.64
CA ASN A 367 -14.73 -13.67 3.92
C ASN A 367 -14.23 -14.03 2.52
N VAL A 368 -14.00 -15.34 2.30
CA VAL A 368 -13.50 -15.89 1.04
C VAL A 368 -14.50 -15.65 -0.08
N GLU A 369 -15.78 -15.93 0.16
CA GLU A 369 -16.85 -15.81 -0.82
C GLU A 369 -17.02 -14.36 -1.28
N GLU A 370 -17.10 -13.43 -0.34
CA GLU A 370 -17.24 -12.00 -0.63
C GLU A 370 -16.07 -11.45 -1.45
N PHE A 371 -14.84 -11.87 -1.16
CA PHE A 371 -13.67 -11.48 -1.94
C PHE A 371 -13.71 -12.04 -3.36
N LEU A 372 -14.02 -13.33 -3.50
CA LEU A 372 -13.97 -14.04 -4.78
C LEU A 372 -15.16 -13.75 -5.71
N GLU A 373 -16.31 -13.31 -5.18
CA GLU A 373 -17.50 -13.00 -5.97
C GLU A 373 -17.22 -11.97 -7.07
N HIS A 374 -16.34 -10.99 -6.81
CA HIS A 374 -15.93 -10.00 -7.80
C HIS A 374 -15.19 -10.61 -9.01
N PHE A 375 -14.50 -11.73 -8.79
CA PHE A 375 -13.68 -12.38 -9.82
C PHE A 375 -14.38 -13.54 -10.54
N LYS A 376 -15.56 -13.96 -10.07
CA LYS A 376 -16.27 -15.14 -10.53
C LYS A 376 -16.34 -15.27 -12.07
N PRO A 377 -16.62 -14.21 -12.86
CA PRO A 377 -16.68 -14.34 -14.33
C PRO A 377 -15.32 -14.60 -15.00
N TYR A 378 -14.23 -14.30 -14.31
CA TYR A 378 -12.89 -14.25 -14.90
C TYR A 378 -12.00 -15.43 -14.49
N ILE A 379 -12.25 -16.06 -13.34
CA ILE A 379 -11.42 -17.17 -12.86
C ILE A 379 -11.74 -18.45 -13.63
N LYS A 380 -10.74 -19.03 -14.26
CA LYS A 380 -10.85 -20.35 -14.95
C LYS A 380 -10.49 -21.51 -14.03
N LEU A 381 -9.53 -21.31 -13.15
CA LEU A 381 -9.15 -22.23 -12.08
C LEU A 381 -8.59 -21.43 -10.92
N LEU A 382 -9.02 -21.73 -9.71
CA LEU A 382 -8.47 -21.21 -8.48
C LEU A 382 -7.62 -22.28 -7.80
N CYS A 383 -6.37 -21.97 -7.52
CA CYS A 383 -5.44 -22.77 -6.74
C CYS A 383 -5.36 -22.18 -5.31
N ALA A 384 -5.97 -22.87 -4.36
CA ALA A 384 -5.94 -22.48 -2.95
C ALA A 384 -4.62 -22.91 -2.31
N VAL A 385 -3.86 -21.96 -1.75
CA VAL A 385 -2.59 -22.20 -1.08
C VAL A 385 -2.63 -21.71 0.37
N CYS A 386 -1.91 -22.41 1.26
CA CYS A 386 -1.74 -21.97 2.65
C CYS A 386 -0.72 -20.84 2.72
N VAL A 387 -1.04 -19.78 3.46
CA VAL A 387 -0.12 -18.68 3.76
C VAL A 387 0.83 -19.11 4.88
N LYS A 388 2.00 -19.63 4.52
CA LYS A 388 2.97 -20.26 5.46
C LYS A 388 3.56 -19.28 6.46
N SER A 389 3.74 -18.02 6.09
CA SER A 389 4.33 -16.97 6.94
C SER A 389 3.34 -16.38 7.96
N GLU A 390 2.06 -16.80 7.98
CA GLU A 390 1.04 -16.29 8.89
C GLU A 390 0.35 -17.42 9.66
N PRO A 391 0.57 -17.51 10.99
CA PRO A 391 -0.06 -18.55 11.82
C PRO A 391 -1.59 -18.57 11.82
N LYS A 392 -2.21 -17.45 11.40
CA LYS A 392 -3.66 -17.31 11.24
C LYS A 392 -4.10 -17.47 9.79
N ALA A 393 -3.37 -18.22 8.98
CA ALA A 393 -3.80 -18.56 7.62
C ALA A 393 -5.14 -19.32 7.64
N THR A 394 -5.95 -19.10 6.62
CA THR A 394 -7.15 -19.88 6.36
C THR A 394 -6.72 -21.23 5.77
N ASP A 395 -7.36 -22.30 6.21
CA ASP A 395 -7.16 -23.63 5.67
C ASP A 395 -7.54 -23.70 4.18
N THR A 396 -6.75 -24.40 3.37
CA THR A 396 -6.96 -24.51 1.93
C THR A 396 -8.28 -25.17 1.57
N GLY A 397 -8.74 -26.14 2.39
CA GLY A 397 -10.04 -26.77 2.22
C GLY A 397 -11.20 -25.79 2.40
N LEU A 398 -11.10 -24.85 3.38
CA LEU A 398 -12.12 -23.79 3.55
C LEU A 398 -12.11 -22.79 2.39
N ILE A 399 -10.94 -22.47 1.84
CA ILE A 399 -10.84 -21.61 0.65
C ILE A 399 -11.50 -22.30 -0.55
N ARG A 400 -11.19 -23.58 -0.78
CA ARG A 400 -11.79 -24.37 -1.85
C ARG A 400 -13.31 -24.45 -1.71
N GLU A 401 -13.79 -24.75 -0.51
CA GLU A 401 -15.22 -24.83 -0.21
C GLU A 401 -15.94 -23.50 -0.50
N GLY A 402 -15.43 -22.37 0.03
CA GLY A 402 -16.00 -21.05 -0.22
C GLY A 402 -16.01 -20.68 -1.72
N ALA A 403 -14.94 -20.98 -2.46
CA ALA A 403 -14.89 -20.78 -3.91
C ALA A 403 -15.93 -21.63 -4.66
N ASN A 404 -16.05 -22.91 -4.31
CA ASN A 404 -17.01 -23.81 -4.93
C ASN A 404 -18.47 -23.42 -4.63
N ASN A 405 -18.77 -22.92 -3.42
CA ASN A 405 -20.10 -22.44 -3.02
C ASN A 405 -20.62 -21.34 -3.96
N ILE A 406 -19.73 -20.49 -4.45
CA ILE A 406 -20.07 -19.44 -5.40
C ILE A 406 -19.86 -19.83 -6.86
N GLY A 407 -19.54 -21.10 -7.13
CA GLY A 407 -19.42 -21.66 -8.49
C GLY A 407 -18.07 -21.42 -9.17
N ILE A 408 -17.00 -21.12 -8.41
CA ILE A 408 -15.63 -21.06 -8.92
C ILE A 408 -14.98 -22.44 -8.76
N ASN A 409 -14.45 -23.01 -9.85
CA ASN A 409 -13.69 -24.26 -9.81
C ASN A 409 -12.38 -24.06 -9.03
N ALA A 410 -12.23 -24.71 -7.88
CA ALA A 410 -11.10 -24.53 -6.98
C ALA A 410 -10.48 -25.86 -6.55
N ILE A 411 -9.16 -25.89 -6.43
CA ILE A 411 -8.35 -27.02 -5.98
C ILE A 411 -7.41 -26.59 -4.88
N GLU A 412 -7.00 -27.52 -4.04
CA GLU A 412 -5.99 -27.32 -3.01
C GLU A 412 -4.60 -27.60 -3.57
N CYS A 413 -3.62 -26.78 -3.22
CA CYS A 413 -2.24 -26.92 -3.66
C CYS A 413 -1.29 -26.81 -2.44
N GLU A 414 -0.17 -27.52 -2.49
CA GLU A 414 0.82 -27.57 -1.41
C GLU A 414 1.69 -26.31 -1.35
N SER A 415 1.92 -25.68 -2.51
CA SER A 415 2.74 -24.46 -2.66
C SER A 415 2.36 -23.69 -3.92
N ILE A 416 2.95 -22.52 -4.09
CA ILE A 416 2.78 -21.71 -5.31
C ILE A 416 3.40 -22.45 -6.52
N GLY A 417 4.57 -23.05 -6.35
CA GLY A 417 5.22 -23.86 -7.38
C GLY A 417 4.39 -25.10 -7.77
N ASP A 418 3.78 -25.77 -6.79
CA ASP A 418 2.85 -26.88 -7.05
C ASP A 418 1.64 -26.44 -7.85
N ALA A 419 1.03 -25.31 -7.49
CA ALA A 419 -0.09 -24.70 -8.22
C ALA A 419 0.27 -24.45 -9.70
N ILE A 420 1.46 -23.92 -9.96
CA ILE A 420 1.94 -23.65 -11.32
C ILE A 420 2.20 -24.95 -12.08
N LEU A 421 3.07 -25.83 -11.57
CA LEU A 421 3.58 -27.00 -12.29
C LEU A 421 2.56 -28.13 -12.46
N ASN A 422 1.80 -28.40 -11.41
CA ASN A 422 0.97 -29.57 -11.36
C ASN A 422 -0.49 -29.34 -11.72
N HIS A 423 -0.93 -28.07 -11.69
CA HIS A 423 -2.33 -27.73 -11.92
C HIS A 423 -2.51 -26.73 -13.06
N ILE A 424 -1.92 -25.54 -13.00
CA ILE A 424 -2.15 -24.48 -14.00
C ILE A 424 -1.60 -24.87 -15.36
N LEU A 425 -0.34 -25.31 -15.46
CA LEU A 425 0.28 -25.72 -16.73
C LEU A 425 -0.32 -26.99 -17.33
N LYS A 426 -1.04 -27.79 -16.54
CA LYS A 426 -1.74 -29.00 -16.98
C LYS A 426 -3.23 -28.77 -17.22
N ALA A 427 -3.73 -27.55 -16.99
CA ALA A 427 -5.13 -27.24 -17.20
C ALA A 427 -5.53 -27.36 -18.70
N PRO A 428 -6.74 -27.85 -19.01
CA PRO A 428 -7.15 -28.09 -20.40
C PRO A 428 -7.42 -26.79 -21.19
N ILE A 429 -7.41 -25.62 -20.54
CA ILE A 429 -7.74 -24.33 -21.14
C ILE A 429 -6.43 -23.70 -21.64
N GLN A 430 -6.19 -23.77 -22.96
CA GLN A 430 -4.90 -23.35 -23.55
C GLN A 430 -4.77 -21.86 -23.90
N ASN A 431 -5.87 -21.11 -23.94
CA ASN A 431 -5.86 -19.70 -24.34
C ASN A 431 -5.67 -18.71 -23.17
N VAL A 432 -5.67 -19.18 -21.93
CA VAL A 432 -5.40 -18.36 -20.74
C VAL A 432 -3.93 -18.48 -20.36
N LYS A 433 -3.22 -17.37 -20.34
CA LYS A 433 -1.77 -17.30 -20.10
C LYS A 433 -1.40 -16.31 -18.97
N THR A 434 -2.38 -16.00 -18.15
CA THR A 434 -2.22 -15.04 -17.05
C THR A 434 -2.51 -15.69 -15.72
N ILE A 435 -1.57 -15.53 -14.79
CA ILE A 435 -1.70 -15.96 -13.40
C ILE A 435 -1.75 -14.69 -12.53
N LEU A 436 -2.72 -14.64 -11.63
CA LEU A 436 -2.82 -13.63 -10.58
C LEU A 436 -2.65 -14.27 -9.20
N ILE A 437 -1.67 -13.83 -8.45
CA ILE A 437 -1.46 -14.22 -7.04
C ILE A 437 -1.99 -13.11 -6.16
N CYS A 438 -2.98 -13.39 -5.31
CA CYS A 438 -3.56 -12.38 -4.41
C CYS A 438 -4.27 -13.00 -3.19
N GLY A 439 -4.83 -12.14 -2.31
CA GLY A 439 -5.59 -12.49 -1.11
C GLY A 439 -4.92 -12.06 0.19
N SER A 440 -3.60 -11.88 0.20
CA SER A 440 -2.87 -11.41 1.38
C SER A 440 -1.49 -10.87 1.03
N LEU A 441 -1.04 -9.83 1.74
CA LEU A 441 0.38 -9.42 1.71
C LEU A 441 1.32 -10.50 2.24
N PHE A 442 0.84 -11.37 3.15
CA PHE A 442 1.63 -12.51 3.62
C PHE A 442 1.80 -13.58 2.52
N LEU A 443 0.81 -13.77 1.64
CA LEU A 443 0.97 -14.62 0.47
C LEU A 443 2.00 -14.02 -0.50
N ALA A 444 1.97 -12.71 -0.70
CA ALA A 444 2.97 -12.03 -1.52
C ALA A 444 4.39 -12.18 -0.93
N ARG A 445 4.53 -12.20 0.40
CA ARG A 445 5.77 -12.53 1.08
C ARG A 445 6.22 -13.97 0.80
N ASP A 446 5.31 -14.94 0.94
CA ASP A 446 5.62 -16.35 0.69
C ASP A 446 6.04 -16.54 -0.77
N PHE A 447 5.37 -15.86 -1.71
CA PHE A 447 5.77 -15.82 -3.11
C PHE A 447 7.20 -15.30 -3.28
N ALA A 448 7.52 -14.14 -2.68
CA ALA A 448 8.85 -13.55 -2.80
C ALA A 448 9.95 -14.48 -2.22
N MET A 449 9.65 -15.22 -1.15
CA MET A 449 10.58 -16.20 -0.58
C MET A 449 10.74 -17.46 -1.44
N GLU A 450 9.70 -17.89 -2.15
CA GLU A 450 9.73 -19.07 -3.03
C GLU A 450 10.31 -18.73 -4.43
N ASN A 451 10.19 -17.47 -4.85
CA ASN A 451 10.67 -16.97 -6.15
C ASN A 451 12.15 -16.57 -6.15
N ASN A 452 12.75 -16.32 -4.99
CA ASN A 452 14.19 -16.07 -4.82
C ASN A 452 14.95 -17.40 -4.78
#